data_fcd393d5a1b6bfc47ac20a5a70f8c749
#
_entry.id   fcd393d5a1b6bfc47ac20a5a70f8c749
#
_cell.length_a   1.000
_cell.length_b   1.000
_cell.length_c   1.000
_cell.angle_alpha   90.00
_cell.angle_beta   90.00
_cell.angle_gamma   90.00
#
_symmetry.space_group_name_H-M   'P 1'
#
loop_
_entity.id
_entity.type
_entity.pdbx_description
1 polymer ?
#
loop_
_entity_poly.entity_id
_entity_poly.type
_entity_poly.pdbx_seq_one_letter_code
_entity_poly.pdbx_strand_id
1 'polypeptide(L)'
;AYLVLPLVLNERSKQTLQNVRKTSSIHTFIDSSDKSKRENVFGLPERIKNYKEITNQCIQHAIDNQWIKVNDDLSIEFLKKVGNKVENLNQSFKASSNLHKIFRDLDVVAIYRLLGVKEL
;
A
#
# COMPACT_ATOMS: atom_id res chain seq x y z
N ALA A 1 -6.82 0.11 -0.06
CA ALA A 1 -6.42 -0.09 1.35
C ALA A 1 -5.77 -1.47 1.60
N TYR A 2 -6.27 -2.52 0.97
CA TYR A 2 -5.76 -3.88 1.21
C TYR A 2 -4.33 -4.13 0.71
N LEU A 3 -3.76 -3.22 -0.08
CA LEU A 3 -2.37 -3.32 -0.55
C LEU A 3 -1.37 -2.70 0.43
N VAL A 4 -1.79 -1.84 1.33
CA VAL A 4 -0.87 -1.07 2.19
C VAL A 4 -0.01 -1.98 3.05
N LEU A 5 -0.62 -2.79 3.93
CA LEU A 5 0.14 -3.64 4.83
C LEU A 5 0.96 -4.73 4.10
N PRO A 6 0.39 -5.45 3.11
CA PRO A 6 1.17 -6.44 2.40
C PRO A 6 2.42 -5.90 1.70
N LEU A 7 2.37 -4.66 1.20
CA LEU A 7 3.52 -4.05 0.54
C LEU A 7 4.47 -3.38 1.52
N VAL A 8 3.95 -2.65 2.51
CA VAL A 8 4.75 -1.84 3.43
C VAL A 8 5.45 -2.70 4.48
N LEU A 9 4.84 -3.80 4.92
CA LEU A 9 5.42 -4.68 5.95
C LEU A 9 6.31 -5.78 5.40
N ASN A 10 6.34 -5.98 4.08
CA ASN A 10 7.32 -6.88 3.45
C ASN A 10 8.65 -6.14 3.33
N GLU A 11 9.72 -6.73 3.86
CA GLU A 11 11.01 -6.05 3.94
C GLU A 11 11.54 -5.59 2.58
N ARG A 12 11.45 -6.44 1.57
CA ARG A 12 11.94 -6.13 0.22
C ARG A 12 11.10 -5.04 -0.45
N SER A 13 9.78 -5.15 -0.40
CA SER A 13 8.87 -4.13 -0.93
C SER A 13 9.07 -2.79 -0.23
N LYS A 14 9.20 -2.81 1.09
CA LYS A 14 9.43 -1.62 1.91
C LYS A 14 10.71 -0.90 1.49
N GLN A 15 11.82 -1.63 1.33
CA GLN A 15 13.08 -1.04 0.90
C GLN A 15 12.97 -0.36 -0.46
N THR A 16 12.30 -1.00 -1.41
CA THR A 16 12.07 -0.42 -2.74
C THR A 16 11.23 0.85 -2.65
N LEU A 17 10.14 0.81 -1.86
CA LEU A 17 9.24 1.94 -1.70
C LEU A 17 9.89 3.14 -1.03
N GLN A 18 10.81 2.92 -0.09
CA GLN A 18 11.52 4.02 0.56
C GLN A 18 12.32 4.87 -0.43
N ASN A 19 12.77 4.28 -1.52
CA ASN A 19 13.65 4.92 -2.49
C ASN A 19 12.91 5.42 -3.74
N VAL A 20 11.59 5.40 -3.72
CA VAL A 20 10.76 5.87 -4.83
C VAL A 20 10.87 7.39 -4.97
N ARG A 21 11.07 7.86 -6.21
CA ARG A 21 11.19 9.28 -6.55
C ARG A 21 9.90 9.80 -7.19
N LYS A 22 9.77 11.13 -7.32
CA LYS A 22 8.62 11.76 -7.97
C LYS A 22 8.37 11.27 -9.40
N THR A 23 9.43 10.90 -10.12
CA THR A 23 9.36 10.39 -11.49
C THR A 23 9.13 8.88 -11.57
N SER A 24 9.14 8.18 -10.44
CA SER A 24 8.93 6.73 -10.40
C SER A 24 7.51 6.35 -10.77
N SER A 25 7.35 5.13 -11.29
CA SER A 25 6.04 4.57 -11.66
C SER A 25 5.94 3.15 -11.09
N ILE A 26 4.80 2.50 -11.33
CA ILE A 26 4.62 1.11 -10.94
C ILE A 26 5.70 0.21 -11.57
N HIS A 27 6.18 0.53 -12.76
CA HIS A 27 7.25 -0.24 -13.42
C HIS A 27 8.59 -0.14 -12.70
N THR A 28 8.84 0.93 -11.96
CA THR A 28 10.00 1.04 -11.08
C THR A 28 9.93 -0.01 -9.97
N PHE A 29 8.73 -0.33 -9.52
CA PHE A 29 8.48 -1.28 -8.45
C PHE A 29 8.42 -2.73 -8.93
N ILE A 30 7.86 -2.97 -10.12
CA ILE A 30 7.63 -4.30 -10.67
C ILE A 30 8.15 -4.42 -12.11
N ASP A 31 9.44 -4.42 -12.32
CA ASP A 31 9.99 -4.68 -13.66
C ASP A 31 10.11 -6.20 -13.86
N SER A 32 9.39 -6.74 -14.85
CA SER A 32 9.37 -8.18 -15.12
C SER A 32 10.73 -8.70 -15.63
N SER A 33 11.57 -7.83 -16.15
CA SER A 33 12.93 -8.20 -16.60
C SER A 33 13.95 -8.22 -15.46
N ASP A 34 13.63 -7.61 -14.30
CA ASP A 34 14.51 -7.53 -13.14
C ASP A 34 13.99 -8.49 -12.04
N LYS A 35 14.76 -9.54 -11.76
CA LYS A 35 14.39 -10.54 -10.75
C LYS A 35 14.17 -9.93 -9.37
N SER A 36 15.01 -8.97 -8.96
CA SER A 36 14.87 -8.36 -7.63
C SER A 36 13.59 -7.55 -7.50
N LYS A 37 13.16 -6.88 -8.57
CA LYS A 37 11.89 -6.14 -8.57
C LYS A 37 10.68 -7.06 -8.61
N ARG A 38 10.75 -8.19 -9.32
CA ARG A 38 9.67 -9.19 -9.30
C ARG A 38 9.43 -9.73 -7.90
N GLU A 39 10.46 -9.83 -7.08
CA GLU A 39 10.36 -10.32 -5.71
C GLU A 39 9.55 -9.37 -4.81
N ASN A 40 9.40 -8.09 -5.16
CA ASN A 40 8.57 -7.15 -4.42
C ASN A 40 7.11 -7.60 -4.32
N VAL A 41 6.62 -8.28 -5.35
CA VAL A 41 5.24 -8.77 -5.41
C VAL A 41 5.13 -10.29 -5.25
N PHE A 42 6.22 -10.95 -4.92
CA PHE A 42 6.23 -12.39 -4.71
C PHE A 42 5.32 -12.77 -3.54
N GLY A 43 4.40 -13.69 -3.78
CA GLY A 43 3.44 -14.11 -2.77
C GLY A 43 2.44 -13.03 -2.36
N LEU A 44 2.26 -11.99 -3.16
CA LEU A 44 1.38 -10.86 -2.81
C LEU A 44 -0.08 -11.30 -2.53
N PRO A 45 -0.73 -12.16 -3.33
CA PRO A 45 -2.09 -12.60 -3.02
C PRO A 45 -2.23 -13.21 -1.62
N GLU A 46 -1.26 -14.04 -1.23
CA GLU A 46 -1.21 -14.63 0.12
C GLU A 46 -1.03 -13.56 1.19
N ARG A 47 -0.13 -12.60 0.96
CA ARG A 47 0.11 -11.50 1.89
C ARG A 47 -1.14 -10.64 2.07
N ILE A 48 -1.86 -10.36 0.99
CA ILE A 48 -3.13 -9.61 1.05
C ILE A 48 -4.13 -10.36 1.93
N LYS A 49 -4.28 -11.65 1.70
CA LYS A 49 -5.19 -12.49 2.48
C LYS A 49 -4.84 -12.49 3.96
N ASN A 50 -3.54 -12.59 4.28
CA ASN A 50 -3.08 -12.63 5.67
C ASN A 50 -3.30 -11.32 6.41
N TYR A 51 -3.25 -10.18 5.72
CA TYR A 51 -3.40 -8.86 6.34
C TYR A 51 -4.81 -8.27 6.21
N LYS A 52 -5.72 -8.96 5.52
CA LYS A 52 -7.06 -8.40 5.24
C LYS A 52 -7.86 -8.09 6.51
N GLU A 53 -7.85 -9.01 7.48
CA GLU A 53 -8.58 -8.84 8.73
C GLU A 53 -8.01 -7.66 9.54
N ILE A 54 -6.69 -7.59 9.65
CA ILE A 54 -6.02 -6.49 10.36
C ILE A 54 -6.31 -5.15 9.68
N THR A 55 -6.28 -5.11 8.34
CA THR A 55 -6.61 -3.91 7.58
C THR A 55 -8.04 -3.47 7.87
N ASN A 56 -9.00 -4.40 7.88
CA ASN A 56 -10.39 -4.09 8.21
C ASN A 56 -10.52 -3.54 9.62
N GLN A 57 -9.81 -4.11 10.59
CA GLN A 57 -9.81 -3.63 11.96
C GLN A 57 -9.22 -2.21 12.07
N CYS A 58 -8.13 -1.93 11.35
CA CYS A 58 -7.54 -0.60 11.32
C CYS A 58 -8.49 0.44 10.71
N ILE A 59 -9.16 0.09 9.63
CA ILE A 59 -10.14 0.97 8.99
C ILE A 59 -11.30 1.25 9.95
N GLN A 60 -11.83 0.22 10.60
CA GLN A 60 -12.93 0.38 11.54
C GLN A 60 -12.52 1.26 12.72
N HIS A 61 -11.31 1.07 13.24
CA HIS A 61 -10.77 1.90 14.33
C HIS A 61 -10.67 3.38 13.89
N ALA A 62 -10.20 3.63 12.68
CA ALA A 62 -10.08 4.98 12.15
C ALA A 62 -11.46 5.63 11.96
N ILE A 63 -12.47 4.86 11.52
CA ILE A 63 -13.84 5.35 11.39
C ILE A 63 -14.41 5.71 12.77
N ASP A 64 -14.24 4.81 13.75
CA ASP A 64 -14.77 4.99 15.09
C ASP A 64 -14.18 6.21 15.81
N ASN A 65 -12.92 6.53 15.49
CA ASN A 65 -12.24 7.71 16.03
C ASN A 65 -12.44 8.97 15.18
N GLN A 66 -13.24 8.91 14.12
CA GLN A 66 -13.52 10.02 13.22
C GLN A 66 -12.27 10.57 12.52
N TRP A 67 -11.30 9.71 12.26
CA TRP A 67 -10.10 10.07 11.48
C TRP A 67 -10.37 10.00 9.98
N ILE A 68 -11.23 9.08 9.57
CA ILE A 68 -11.61 8.90 8.17
C ILE A 68 -13.13 8.69 8.06
N LYS A 69 -13.64 8.90 6.85
CA LYS A 69 -15.01 8.60 6.46
C LYS A 69 -14.97 7.76 5.17
N VAL A 70 -15.80 6.74 5.11
CA VAL A 70 -15.99 5.96 3.88
C VAL A 70 -17.24 6.48 3.19
N ASN A 71 -17.08 6.97 1.97
CA ASN A 71 -18.18 7.49 1.15
C ASN A 71 -18.97 6.37 0.48
N ASP A 72 -20.12 6.71 -0.11
CA ASP A 72 -21.02 5.74 -0.77
C ASP A 72 -20.33 5.01 -1.94
N ASP A 73 -19.36 5.66 -2.60
CA ASP A 73 -18.57 5.07 -3.68
C ASP A 73 -17.38 4.26 -3.18
N LEU A 74 -17.28 4.03 -1.86
CA LEU A 74 -16.21 3.33 -1.16
C LEU A 74 -14.86 4.07 -1.16
N SER A 75 -14.83 5.32 -1.57
CA SER A 75 -13.64 6.17 -1.41
C SER A 75 -13.48 6.58 0.06
N ILE A 76 -12.24 6.86 0.45
CA ILE A 76 -11.88 7.23 1.82
C ILE A 76 -11.56 8.72 1.87
N GLU A 77 -12.20 9.42 2.79
CA GLU A 77 -11.97 10.84 3.03
C GLU A 77 -11.29 11.02 4.38
N PHE A 78 -10.20 11.81 4.40
CA PHE A 78 -9.52 12.15 5.64
C PHE A 78 -10.28 13.25 6.37
N LEU A 79 -10.63 13.01 7.64
CA LEU A 79 -11.32 13.97 8.50
C LEU A 79 -10.36 14.66 9.47
N LYS A 80 -9.30 13.96 9.90
CA LYS A 80 -8.37 14.47 10.90
C LYS A 80 -6.98 13.91 10.67
N LYS A 81 -5.97 14.78 10.75
CA LYS A 81 -4.57 14.36 10.69
C LYS A 81 -4.15 13.73 12.01
N VAL A 82 -3.64 12.50 11.96
CA VAL A 82 -3.11 11.79 13.13
C VAL A 82 -1.59 11.96 13.13
N GLY A 83 -1.06 12.59 14.19
CA GLY A 83 0.31 13.08 14.20
C GLY A 83 1.31 12.29 15.04
N ASN A 84 1.01 11.09 15.50
CA ASN A 84 1.93 10.32 16.33
C ASN A 84 2.90 9.49 15.47
N LYS A 85 4.19 9.86 15.53
CA LYS A 85 5.24 9.08 14.88
C LYS A 85 5.88 8.14 15.88
N VAL A 86 5.87 6.86 15.58
CA VAL A 86 6.62 5.84 16.31
C VAL A 86 7.95 5.66 15.59
N GLU A 87 9.06 5.93 16.28
CA GLU A 87 10.39 6.04 15.68
C GLU A 87 10.82 4.78 14.93
N ASN A 88 10.57 3.59 15.47
CA ASN A 88 10.91 2.32 14.84
C ASN A 88 10.04 1.97 13.62
N LEU A 89 9.03 2.77 13.31
CA LEU A 89 8.17 2.61 12.13
C LEU A 89 8.40 3.68 11.06
N ASN A 90 9.41 4.55 11.22
CA ASN A 90 9.67 5.64 10.27
C ASN A 90 9.87 5.15 8.84
N GLN A 91 10.58 4.04 8.64
CA GLN A 91 10.80 3.47 7.32
C GLN A 91 9.48 2.99 6.70
N SER A 92 8.61 2.37 7.49
CA SER A 92 7.30 1.91 7.02
C SER A 92 6.38 3.08 6.68
N PHE A 93 6.42 4.17 7.46
CA PHE A 93 5.65 5.38 7.15
C PHE A 93 6.13 6.03 5.86
N LYS A 94 7.45 6.08 5.63
CA LYS A 94 8.02 6.60 4.39
C LYS A 94 7.60 5.75 3.18
N ALA A 95 7.69 4.44 3.30
CA ALA A 95 7.25 3.52 2.24
C ALA A 95 5.77 3.69 1.94
N SER A 96 4.93 3.79 2.98
CA SER A 96 3.49 3.99 2.84
C SER A 96 3.18 5.31 2.12
N SER A 97 3.83 6.40 2.49
CA SER A 97 3.61 7.69 1.86
C SER A 97 4.09 7.74 0.40
N ASN A 98 4.99 6.83 0.01
CA ASN A 98 5.49 6.76 -1.37
C ASN A 98 4.60 5.91 -2.29
N LEU A 99 3.62 5.16 -1.76
CA LEU A 99 2.74 4.33 -2.59
C LEU A 99 1.98 5.15 -3.64
N HIS A 100 1.53 6.35 -3.31
CA HIS A 100 0.82 7.20 -4.25
C HIS A 100 1.65 7.54 -5.49
N LYS A 101 2.98 7.55 -5.36
CA LYS A 101 3.88 7.89 -6.48
C LYS A 101 3.88 6.81 -7.54
N ILE A 102 3.87 5.53 -7.13
CA ILE A 102 3.89 4.41 -8.07
C ILE A 102 2.50 4.09 -8.62
N PHE A 103 1.44 4.47 -7.91
CA PHE A 103 0.05 4.19 -8.31
C PHE A 103 -0.64 5.35 -9.04
N ARG A 104 0.08 6.47 -9.25
CA ARG A 104 -0.52 7.64 -9.90
C ARG A 104 -1.05 7.30 -11.29
N ASP A 105 -2.16 7.93 -11.65
CA ASP A 105 -2.81 7.80 -12.96
C ASP A 105 -3.31 6.38 -13.29
N LEU A 106 -3.39 5.50 -12.27
CA LEU A 106 -3.89 4.15 -12.43
C LEU A 106 -5.19 3.97 -11.63
N ASP A 107 -6.18 3.29 -12.23
CA ASP A 107 -7.36 2.89 -11.48
C ASP A 107 -7.08 1.62 -10.65
N VAL A 108 -8.01 1.30 -9.76
CA VAL A 108 -7.84 0.17 -8.82
C VAL A 108 -7.67 -1.15 -9.56
N VAL A 109 -8.45 -1.38 -10.61
CA VAL A 109 -8.39 -2.63 -11.40
C VAL A 109 -7.02 -2.78 -12.07
N ALA A 110 -6.51 -1.69 -12.66
CA ALA A 110 -5.20 -1.69 -13.30
C ALA A 110 -4.08 -1.98 -12.30
N ILE A 111 -4.14 -1.38 -11.11
CA ILE A 111 -3.15 -1.60 -10.05
C ILE A 111 -3.10 -3.07 -9.66
N TYR A 112 -4.25 -3.68 -9.35
CA TYR A 112 -4.29 -5.09 -8.96
C TYR A 112 -3.83 -6.02 -10.08
N ARG A 113 -4.22 -5.72 -11.32
CA ARG A 113 -3.81 -6.51 -12.48
C ARG A 113 -2.29 -6.49 -12.66
N LEU A 114 -1.68 -5.31 -12.61
CA LEU A 114 -0.23 -5.14 -12.78
C LEU A 114 0.56 -5.81 -11.65
N LEU A 115 0.02 -5.86 -10.45
CA LEU A 115 0.63 -6.53 -9.31
C LEU A 115 0.39 -8.04 -9.29
N GLY A 116 -0.37 -8.56 -10.25
CA GLY A 116 -0.63 -9.99 -10.35
C GLY A 116 -1.71 -10.51 -9.40
N VAL A 117 -2.56 -9.63 -8.88
CA VAL A 117 -3.65 -10.00 -7.96
C VAL A 117 -4.93 -10.17 -8.76
N LYS A 118 -5.47 -11.39 -8.76
CA LYS A 118 -6.68 -11.75 -9.53
C LYS A 118 -7.94 -11.72 -8.69
N GLU A 119 -7.85 -11.97 -7.40
CA GLU A 119 -8.98 -12.03 -6.46
C GLU A 119 -8.60 -11.40 -5.13
N LEU A 120 -9.59 -10.80 -4.49
CA LEU A 120 -9.46 -10.23 -3.15
C LEU A 120 -10.30 -10.99 -2.14
#